data_e8d8991b2c4ed02476daec9da14d29d6
#
_entry.id   e8d8991b2c4ed02476daec9da14d29d6
#
_cell.length_a   1.000
_cell.length_b   1.000
_cell.length_c   1.000
_cell.angle_alpha   90.00
_cell.angle_beta   90.00
_cell.angle_gamma   90.00
#
_symmetry.space_group_name_H-M   'P 1'
#
loop_
_entity.id
_entity.type
_entity.pdbx_description
1 polymer ?
#
loop_
_entity_poly.entity_id
_entity_poly.type
_entity_poly.pdbx_seq_one_letter_code
_entity_poly.pdbx_strand_id
1 'polypeptide(L)'
;MIVLLDSAPLGILSNPNSTPATLECRYWSERLVAKGYRLIVPEITDYEVRRELLRANKLAGIRRLDQLKNRLEYLPLTTATMQKAAEFWAEARQTGKPTASPESLDGDVILAAQASLIAESQGDRIVGVATTNVGHLERFVNAKYWQAIADCLVPTRLSVLFGCDERRSR
;
A
#
# COMPACT_ATOMS: atom_id res chain seq x y z
N MET A 1 -7.20 -1.48 11.80
CA MET A 1 -6.01 -1.14 11.01
C MET A 1 -6.39 -0.49 9.70
N ILE A 2 -5.52 0.39 9.19
CA ILE A 2 -5.66 1.06 7.89
C ILE A 2 -4.50 0.57 7.02
N VAL A 3 -4.80 0.18 5.77
CA VAL A 3 -3.82 -0.33 4.81
C VAL A 3 -3.94 0.46 3.51
N LEU A 4 -2.91 1.20 3.16
CA LEU A 4 -2.78 1.88 1.88
C LEU A 4 -2.21 0.90 0.85
N LEU A 5 -2.81 0.86 -0.33
CA LEU A 5 -2.35 0.01 -1.44
C LEU A 5 -1.30 0.76 -2.26
N ASP A 6 -0.09 0.21 -2.35
CA ASP A 6 0.91 0.64 -3.31
C ASP A 6 0.51 0.25 -4.75
N SER A 7 1.19 0.81 -5.74
CA SER A 7 0.92 0.60 -7.17
C SER A 7 1.01 -0.88 -7.58
N ALA A 8 1.91 -1.66 -7.00
CA ALA A 8 2.05 -3.09 -7.33
C ALA A 8 0.81 -3.91 -6.91
N PRO A 9 0.37 -3.98 -5.64
CA PRO A 9 -0.86 -4.69 -5.28
C PRO A 9 -2.11 -4.09 -5.92
N LEU A 10 -2.20 -2.77 -6.09
CA LEU A 10 -3.30 -2.12 -6.80
C LEU A 10 -3.35 -2.54 -8.28
N GLY A 11 -2.20 -2.62 -8.94
CA GLY A 11 -2.07 -3.11 -10.32
C GLY A 11 -2.50 -4.57 -10.46
N ILE A 12 -2.13 -5.45 -9.51
CA ILE A 12 -2.58 -6.84 -9.48
C ILE A 12 -4.10 -6.92 -9.33
N LEU A 13 -4.69 -6.16 -8.41
CA LEU A 13 -6.14 -6.10 -8.20
C LEU A 13 -6.89 -5.55 -9.42
N SER A 14 -6.27 -4.63 -10.17
CA SER A 14 -6.83 -4.04 -11.40
C SER A 14 -6.77 -4.98 -12.60
N ASN A 15 -6.00 -6.06 -12.55
CA ASN A 15 -5.91 -7.02 -13.64
C ASN A 15 -7.24 -7.79 -13.78
N PRO A 16 -7.91 -7.76 -14.96
CA PRO A 16 -9.18 -8.49 -15.15
C PRO A 16 -8.98 -10.01 -15.20
N ASN A 17 -7.79 -10.49 -15.57
CA ASN A 17 -7.52 -11.91 -15.73
C ASN A 17 -7.43 -12.64 -14.38
N SER A 18 -7.87 -13.89 -14.36
CA SER A 18 -7.81 -14.76 -13.17
C SER A 18 -6.52 -15.58 -13.15
N THR A 19 -5.38 -14.91 -13.00
CA THR A 19 -4.09 -15.58 -12.78
C THR A 19 -3.95 -15.99 -11.30
N PRO A 20 -3.07 -16.94 -10.94
CA PRO A 20 -2.82 -17.29 -9.53
C PRO A 20 -2.53 -16.07 -8.67
N ALA A 21 -1.68 -15.15 -9.12
CA ALA A 21 -1.33 -13.94 -8.40
C ALA A 21 -2.52 -12.99 -8.21
N THR A 22 -3.39 -12.83 -9.22
CA THR A 22 -4.60 -11.98 -9.11
C THR A 22 -5.63 -12.60 -8.18
N LEU A 23 -5.80 -13.92 -8.19
CA LEU A 23 -6.72 -14.61 -7.29
C LEU A 23 -6.22 -14.51 -5.83
N GLU A 24 -4.94 -14.73 -5.59
CA GLU A 24 -4.32 -14.58 -4.27
C GLU A 24 -4.51 -13.17 -3.71
N CYS A 25 -4.20 -12.14 -4.51
CA CYS A 25 -4.32 -10.75 -4.08
C CYS A 25 -5.77 -10.33 -3.83
N ARG A 26 -6.73 -10.82 -4.63
CA ARG A 26 -8.16 -10.59 -4.40
C ARG A 26 -8.62 -11.24 -3.10
N TYR A 27 -8.28 -12.51 -2.89
CA TYR A 27 -8.61 -13.22 -1.66
C TYR A 27 -8.00 -12.54 -0.43
N TRP A 28 -6.74 -12.10 -0.52
CA TRP A 28 -6.09 -11.31 0.52
C TRP A 28 -6.87 -10.03 0.84
N SER A 29 -7.22 -9.24 -0.17
CA SER A 29 -7.95 -7.98 0.03
C SER A 29 -9.33 -8.21 0.64
N GLU A 30 -10.07 -9.23 0.20
CA GLU A 30 -11.37 -9.61 0.75
C GLU A 30 -11.26 -10.07 2.22
N ARG A 31 -10.24 -10.83 2.56
CA ARG A 31 -9.96 -11.22 3.96
C ARG A 31 -9.68 -10.03 4.86
N LEU A 32 -8.91 -9.04 4.40
CA LEU A 32 -8.65 -7.84 5.18
C LEU A 32 -9.94 -7.05 5.45
N VAL A 33 -10.75 -6.85 4.41
CA VAL A 33 -12.05 -6.17 4.56
C VAL A 33 -12.96 -6.95 5.52
N ALA A 34 -13.05 -8.27 5.40
CA ALA A 34 -13.84 -9.12 6.30
C ALA A 34 -13.36 -9.04 7.77
N LYS A 35 -12.07 -8.79 8.01
CA LYS A 35 -11.51 -8.52 9.33
C LYS A 35 -11.73 -7.08 9.83
N GLY A 36 -12.45 -6.25 9.09
CA GLY A 36 -12.72 -4.86 9.44
C GLY A 36 -11.55 -3.90 9.17
N TYR A 37 -10.58 -4.27 8.34
CA TYR A 37 -9.51 -3.37 7.93
C TYR A 37 -10.01 -2.40 6.86
N ARG A 38 -9.58 -1.15 6.95
CA ARG A 38 -9.84 -0.16 5.91
C ARG A 38 -8.76 -0.28 4.85
N LEU A 39 -9.13 -0.68 3.65
CA LEU A 39 -8.26 -0.65 2.47
C LEU A 39 -8.46 0.67 1.75
N ILE A 40 -7.35 1.36 1.49
CA ILE A 40 -7.34 2.69 0.88
C ILE A 40 -6.59 2.64 -0.44
N VAL A 41 -7.16 3.24 -1.47
CA VAL A 41 -6.52 3.53 -2.76
C VAL A 41 -5.98 4.96 -2.71
N PRO A 42 -4.66 5.18 -2.55
CA PRO A 42 -4.08 6.50 -2.64
C PRO A 42 -4.14 7.04 -4.08
N GLU A 43 -4.37 8.35 -4.24
CA GLU A 43 -4.45 8.96 -5.57
C GLU A 43 -3.15 8.83 -6.37
N ILE A 44 -2.00 8.90 -5.68
CA ILE A 44 -0.71 8.71 -6.35
C ILE A 44 -0.58 7.32 -6.98
N THR A 45 -1.03 6.28 -6.28
CA THR A 45 -0.96 4.90 -6.80
C THR A 45 -2.01 4.64 -7.88
N ASP A 46 -3.21 5.25 -7.79
CA ASP A 46 -4.16 5.26 -8.91
C ASP A 46 -3.52 5.90 -10.15
N TYR A 47 -2.87 7.05 -10.00
CA TYR A 47 -2.17 7.72 -11.11
C TYR A 47 -1.11 6.81 -11.74
N GLU A 48 -0.26 6.18 -10.95
CA GLU A 48 0.80 5.29 -11.45
C GLU A 48 0.26 4.08 -12.20
N VAL A 49 -0.73 3.40 -11.62
CA VAL A 49 -1.37 2.24 -12.27
C VAL A 49 -2.13 2.68 -13.51
N ARG A 50 -2.89 3.76 -13.44
CA ARG A 50 -3.69 4.29 -14.54
C ARG A 50 -2.85 4.70 -15.74
N ARG A 51 -1.74 5.44 -15.53
CA ARG A 51 -0.86 5.84 -16.62
C ARG A 51 -0.28 4.63 -17.38
N GLU A 52 0.09 3.55 -16.66
CA GLU A 52 0.59 2.33 -17.29
C GLU A 52 -0.50 1.55 -18.03
N LEU A 53 -1.70 1.48 -17.48
CA LEU A 53 -2.85 0.87 -18.17
C LEU A 53 -3.24 1.63 -19.42
N LEU A 54 -3.20 2.97 -19.39
CA LEU A 54 -3.44 3.83 -20.56
C LEU A 54 -2.35 3.63 -21.62
N ARG A 55 -1.08 3.68 -21.21
CA ARG A 55 0.08 3.46 -22.10
C ARG A 55 -0.02 2.10 -22.82
N ALA A 56 -0.45 1.07 -22.11
CA ALA A 56 -0.61 -0.29 -22.65
C ALA A 56 -1.98 -0.55 -23.30
N ASN A 57 -2.85 0.47 -23.42
CA ASN A 57 -4.22 0.36 -23.96
C ASN A 57 -5.06 -0.74 -23.28
N LYS A 58 -4.94 -0.88 -21.94
CA LYS A 58 -5.63 -1.92 -21.14
C LYS A 58 -6.97 -1.42 -20.58
N LEU A 59 -7.94 -1.16 -21.45
CA LEU A 59 -9.26 -0.59 -21.06
C LEU A 59 -10.02 -1.43 -20.02
N ALA A 60 -9.92 -2.76 -20.05
CA ALA A 60 -10.53 -3.63 -19.05
C ALA A 60 -9.90 -3.44 -17.66
N GLY A 61 -8.58 -3.22 -17.60
CA GLY A 61 -7.87 -2.87 -16.35
C GLY A 61 -8.31 -1.52 -15.79
N ILE A 62 -8.48 -0.51 -16.65
CA ILE A 62 -8.97 0.81 -16.24
C ILE A 62 -10.37 0.70 -15.61
N ARG A 63 -11.30 0.02 -16.28
CA ARG A 63 -12.65 -0.20 -15.72
C ARG A 63 -12.61 -0.90 -14.36
N ARG A 64 -11.71 -1.87 -14.18
CA ARG A 64 -11.57 -2.54 -12.89
C ARG A 64 -10.95 -1.65 -11.82
N LEU A 65 -9.96 -0.82 -12.17
CA LEU A 65 -9.39 0.19 -11.28
C LEU A 65 -10.47 1.17 -10.81
N ASP A 66 -11.35 1.64 -11.71
CA ASP A 66 -12.47 2.51 -11.37
C ASP A 66 -13.49 1.82 -10.43
N GLN A 67 -13.75 0.53 -10.65
CA GLN A 67 -14.59 -0.26 -9.73
C GLN A 67 -13.96 -0.39 -8.33
N LEU A 68 -12.63 -0.55 -8.24
CA LEU A 68 -11.92 -0.60 -6.95
C LEU A 68 -12.06 0.73 -6.20
N LYS A 69 -11.90 1.86 -6.87
CA LYS A 69 -12.10 3.20 -6.29
C LYS A 69 -13.52 3.42 -5.74
N ASN A 70 -14.53 2.83 -6.37
CA ASN A 70 -15.92 2.92 -5.92
C ASN A 70 -16.24 1.98 -4.74
N ARG A 71 -15.45 0.93 -4.53
CA ARG A 71 -15.66 -0.09 -3.48
C ARG A 71 -14.77 0.09 -2.26
N LEU A 72 -13.60 0.64 -2.44
CA LEU A 72 -12.60 0.92 -1.41
C LEU A 72 -12.59 2.42 -1.10
N GLU A 73 -11.97 2.78 0.00
CA GLU A 73 -11.76 4.18 0.33
C GLU A 73 -10.73 4.80 -0.62
N TYR A 74 -11.01 6.00 -1.12
CA TYR A 74 -10.09 6.74 -1.98
C TYR A 74 -9.48 7.91 -1.21
N LEU A 75 -8.15 8.06 -1.29
CA LEU A 75 -7.40 9.10 -0.61
C LEU A 75 -6.83 10.10 -1.61
N PRO A 76 -7.42 11.29 -1.75
CA PRO A 76 -6.93 12.30 -2.68
C PRO A 76 -5.59 12.91 -2.20
N LEU A 77 -4.84 13.45 -3.16
CA LEU A 77 -3.68 14.29 -2.88
C LEU A 77 -4.13 15.65 -2.32
N THR A 78 -3.41 16.13 -1.33
CA THR A 78 -3.63 17.45 -0.74
C THR A 78 -2.35 18.28 -0.80
N THR A 79 -2.48 19.60 -0.61
CA THR A 79 -1.31 20.49 -0.46
C THR A 79 -0.39 20.00 0.66
N ALA A 80 -0.95 19.59 1.80
CA ALA A 80 -0.18 19.05 2.93
C ALA A 80 0.58 17.78 2.54
N THR A 81 -0.02 16.90 1.75
CA THR A 81 0.66 15.69 1.22
C THR A 81 1.88 16.06 0.38
N MET A 82 1.73 17.03 -0.52
CA MET A 82 2.83 17.44 -1.40
C MET A 82 3.96 18.14 -0.64
N GLN A 83 3.62 18.94 0.39
CA GLN A 83 4.62 19.55 1.27
C GLN A 83 5.39 18.47 2.06
N LYS A 84 4.70 17.51 2.66
CA LYS A 84 5.33 16.40 3.38
C LYS A 84 6.18 15.52 2.46
N ALA A 85 5.73 15.27 1.24
CA ALA A 85 6.50 14.54 0.24
C ALA A 85 7.81 15.26 -0.12
N ALA A 86 7.79 16.60 -0.22
CA ALA A 86 8.99 17.39 -0.46
C ALA A 86 10.01 17.28 0.71
N GLU A 87 9.53 17.21 1.96
CA GLU A 87 10.39 16.96 3.13
C GLU A 87 11.06 15.56 3.02
N PHE A 88 10.30 14.52 2.77
CA PHE A 88 10.81 13.16 2.61
C PHE A 88 11.77 13.03 1.42
N TRP A 89 11.48 13.69 0.31
CA TRP A 89 12.36 13.75 -0.85
C TRP A 89 13.72 14.38 -0.52
N ALA A 90 13.69 15.50 0.20
CA ALA A 90 14.91 16.19 0.63
C ALA A 90 15.72 15.34 1.61
N GLU A 91 15.10 14.75 2.62
CA GLU A 91 15.73 13.86 3.60
C GLU A 91 16.40 12.66 2.91
N ALA A 92 15.70 12.01 1.97
CA ALA A 92 16.23 10.87 1.22
C ALA A 92 17.52 11.22 0.47
N ARG A 93 17.62 12.43 -0.10
CA ARG A 93 18.80 12.90 -0.83
C ARG A 93 19.92 13.33 0.09
N GLN A 94 19.62 14.03 1.17
CA GLN A 94 20.59 14.43 2.18
C GLN A 94 21.28 13.21 2.83
N THR A 95 20.55 12.12 2.98
CA THR A 95 21.08 10.85 3.51
C THR A 95 21.69 9.93 2.45
N GLY A 96 21.79 10.38 1.19
CA GLY A 96 22.38 9.62 0.08
C GLY A 96 21.56 8.39 -0.39
N LYS A 97 20.26 8.37 -0.09
CA LYS A 97 19.36 7.23 -0.41
C LYS A 97 18.12 7.70 -1.18
N PRO A 98 18.26 8.28 -2.39
CA PRO A 98 17.10 8.70 -3.18
C PRO A 98 16.24 7.51 -3.60
N THR A 99 14.92 7.71 -3.68
CA THR A 99 13.92 6.73 -4.12
C THR A 99 13.74 6.74 -5.63
N ALA A 100 13.99 7.90 -6.27
CA ALA A 100 13.84 8.09 -7.70
C ALA A 100 14.89 9.07 -8.25
N SER A 101 15.00 9.20 -9.57
CA SER A 101 15.82 10.21 -10.24
C SER A 101 15.30 11.63 -9.93
N PRO A 102 16.17 12.66 -9.89
CA PRO A 102 15.74 14.03 -9.59
C PRO A 102 14.68 14.58 -10.56
N GLU A 103 14.67 14.11 -11.81
CA GLU A 103 13.80 14.58 -12.87
C GLU A 103 12.44 13.87 -12.90
N SER A 104 12.29 12.77 -12.14
CA SER A 104 11.05 11.98 -12.13
C SER A 104 10.16 12.33 -10.95
N LEU A 105 8.85 12.17 -11.16
CA LEU A 105 7.89 12.20 -10.05
C LEU A 105 8.17 11.01 -9.13
N ASP A 106 8.49 11.29 -7.88
CA ASP A 106 8.80 10.26 -6.89
C ASP A 106 7.53 9.81 -6.18
N GLY A 107 6.87 8.78 -6.75
CA GLY A 107 5.64 8.22 -6.21
C GLY A 107 5.79 7.65 -4.80
N ASP A 108 6.97 7.09 -4.48
CA ASP A 108 7.23 6.47 -3.17
C ASP A 108 7.18 7.50 -2.03
N VAL A 109 7.80 8.68 -2.19
CA VAL A 109 7.74 9.72 -1.15
C VAL A 109 6.35 10.34 -1.02
N ILE A 110 5.60 10.44 -2.13
CA ILE A 110 4.21 10.94 -2.10
C ILE A 110 3.30 9.94 -1.39
N LEU A 111 3.43 8.65 -1.68
CA LEU A 111 2.70 7.59 -0.99
C LEU A 111 3.05 7.55 0.50
N ALA A 112 4.33 7.67 0.84
CA ALA A 112 4.79 7.74 2.22
C ALA A 112 4.19 8.95 2.96
N ALA A 113 4.13 10.11 2.31
CA ALA A 113 3.52 11.31 2.88
C ALA A 113 2.00 11.13 3.13
N GLN A 114 1.27 10.52 2.19
CA GLN A 114 -0.15 10.18 2.40
C GLN A 114 -0.33 9.24 3.61
N ALA A 115 0.51 8.23 3.75
CA ALA A 115 0.45 7.28 4.85
C ALA A 115 0.80 7.93 6.20
N SER A 116 1.84 8.79 6.24
CA SER A 116 2.26 9.52 7.44
C SER A 116 1.16 10.45 7.95
N LEU A 117 0.57 11.26 7.08
CA LEU A 117 -0.51 12.19 7.46
C LEU A 117 -1.76 11.46 7.97
N ILE A 118 -2.11 10.31 7.38
CA ILE A 118 -3.18 9.48 7.93
C ILE A 118 -2.80 8.95 9.33
N ALA A 119 -1.57 8.47 9.53
CA ALA A 119 -1.13 7.96 10.81
C ALA A 119 -1.20 9.05 11.90
N GLU A 120 -0.75 10.27 11.60
CA GLU A 120 -0.85 11.42 12.48
C GLU A 120 -2.30 11.75 12.86
N SER A 121 -3.24 11.61 11.92
CA SER A 121 -4.66 11.95 12.14
C SER A 121 -5.47 10.86 12.85
N GLN A 122 -5.02 9.61 12.87
CA GLN A 122 -5.80 8.46 13.34
C GLN A 122 -5.45 8.02 14.79
N GLY A 123 -4.50 8.67 15.45
CA GLY A 123 -4.09 8.35 16.82
C GLY A 123 -3.54 6.93 16.93
N ASP A 124 -4.09 6.10 17.80
CA ASP A 124 -3.58 4.75 18.09
C ASP A 124 -3.85 3.71 16.99
N ARG A 125 -4.46 4.10 15.86
CA ARG A 125 -4.72 3.16 14.77
C ARG A 125 -3.44 2.86 14.00
N ILE A 126 -3.15 1.59 13.82
CA ILE A 126 -2.01 1.15 13.00
C ILE A 126 -2.31 1.47 11.53
N VAL A 127 -1.43 2.22 10.90
CA VAL A 127 -1.43 2.54 9.48
C VAL A 127 -0.23 1.84 8.83
N GLY A 128 -0.44 1.20 7.71
CA GLY A 128 0.63 0.52 6.97
C GLY A 128 0.43 0.61 5.46
N VAL A 129 1.51 0.45 4.73
CA VAL A 129 1.52 0.38 3.26
C VAL A 129 1.76 -1.06 2.83
N ALA A 130 0.84 -1.58 2.00
CA ALA A 130 0.98 -2.87 1.33
C ALA A 130 1.73 -2.68 0.02
N THR A 131 2.93 -3.25 -0.10
CA THR A 131 3.84 -3.04 -1.22
C THR A 131 4.51 -4.34 -1.67
N THR A 132 5.21 -4.32 -2.78
CA THR A 132 6.22 -5.31 -3.18
C THR A 132 7.65 -4.78 -3.06
N ASN A 133 7.83 -3.49 -2.72
CA ASN A 133 9.11 -2.82 -2.59
C ASN A 133 9.24 -2.16 -1.21
N VAL A 134 9.41 -2.98 -0.17
CA VAL A 134 9.47 -2.51 1.22
C VAL A 134 10.63 -1.55 1.45
N GLY A 135 11.81 -1.83 0.88
CA GLY A 135 13.05 -1.09 1.16
C GLY A 135 13.01 0.41 0.83
N HIS A 136 12.16 0.85 -0.11
CA HIS A 136 11.99 2.26 -0.43
C HIS A 136 11.09 3.00 0.56
N LEU A 137 10.12 2.32 1.14
CA LEU A 137 9.06 2.91 1.96
C LEU A 137 9.30 2.78 3.46
N GLU A 138 9.95 1.69 3.92
CA GLU A 138 10.08 1.36 5.35
C GLU A 138 10.79 2.40 6.19
N ARG A 139 11.63 3.23 5.57
CA ARG A 139 12.35 4.32 6.24
C ARG A 139 11.46 5.53 6.58
N PHE A 140 10.32 5.66 5.92
CA PHE A 140 9.38 6.75 6.14
C PHE A 140 8.13 6.30 6.90
N VAL A 141 7.65 5.09 6.60
CA VAL A 141 6.37 4.59 7.09
C VAL A 141 6.43 3.08 7.36
N ASN A 142 5.44 2.56 8.09
CA ASN A 142 5.30 1.12 8.27
C ASN A 142 4.87 0.47 6.94
N ALA A 143 5.83 -0.08 6.20
CA ALA A 143 5.61 -0.77 4.94
C ALA A 143 5.89 -2.27 5.08
N LYS A 144 5.08 -3.10 4.43
CA LYS A 144 5.22 -4.56 4.44
C LYS A 144 4.85 -5.15 3.09
N TYR A 145 5.43 -6.29 2.78
CA TYR A 145 4.93 -7.11 1.68
C TYR A 145 3.45 -7.38 1.88
N TRP A 146 2.64 -7.18 0.84
CA TRP A 146 1.19 -7.26 0.97
C TRP A 146 0.73 -8.64 1.47
N GLN A 147 1.43 -9.73 1.11
CA GLN A 147 1.14 -11.08 1.57
C GLN A 147 1.32 -11.22 3.09
N ALA A 148 2.29 -10.50 3.68
CA ALA A 148 2.61 -10.58 5.09
C ALA A 148 1.64 -9.80 6.01
N ILE A 149 0.82 -8.90 5.45
CA ILE A 149 -0.06 -8.04 6.27
C ILE A 149 -1.16 -8.84 6.98
N ALA A 150 -1.67 -9.90 6.37
CA ALA A 150 -2.73 -10.71 6.97
C ALA A 150 -2.28 -11.50 8.21
N ASP A 151 -1.00 -11.85 8.28
CA ASP A 151 -0.43 -12.74 9.31
C ASP A 151 0.15 -11.97 10.51
N CYS A 152 0.46 -10.68 10.34
CA CYS A 152 1.14 -9.86 11.36
C CYS A 152 0.23 -9.28 12.46
N LEU A 153 -1.08 -9.55 12.49
CA LEU A 153 -2.01 -8.81 13.34
C LEU A 153 -3.03 -9.71 14.06
N VAL A 154 -2.53 -10.77 14.68
CA VAL A 154 -3.15 -11.24 15.92
C VAL A 154 -2.53 -10.40 17.05
N PRO A 155 -3.29 -9.59 17.79
CA PRO A 155 -2.76 -8.96 18.99
C PRO A 155 -2.20 -10.06 19.88
N THR A 156 -1.00 -9.89 20.36
CA THR A 156 -0.23 -10.85 21.21
C THR A 156 -0.98 -11.35 22.45
N ARG A 157 -2.17 -10.86 22.73
CA ARG A 157 -3.05 -11.35 23.82
C ARG A 157 -3.88 -12.59 23.48
N LEU A 158 -4.01 -12.96 22.19
CA LEU A 158 -4.73 -14.18 21.78
C LEU A 158 -3.79 -15.35 21.40
N SER A 159 -2.52 -15.08 21.08
CA SER A 159 -1.52 -16.12 20.81
C SER A 159 -1.18 -16.99 22.04
N VAL A 160 -1.44 -16.48 23.25
CA VAL A 160 -1.24 -17.23 24.51
C VAL A 160 -2.34 -18.26 24.73
N LEU A 161 -3.51 -18.13 24.08
CA LEU A 161 -4.64 -19.07 24.23
C LEU A 161 -4.69 -20.19 23.20
N PHE A 162 -3.94 -20.09 22.10
CA PHE A 162 -3.94 -21.07 21.01
C PHE A 162 -2.56 -21.59 20.60
N GLY A 163 -1.60 -21.67 21.51
CA GLY A 163 -0.39 -22.50 21.44
C GLY A 163 0.20 -22.71 20.02
N CYS A 164 0.51 -21.66 19.25
CA CYS A 164 1.36 -21.81 18.08
C CYS A 164 2.83 -21.89 18.54
N ASP A 165 3.28 -23.12 18.80
CA ASP A 165 4.64 -23.46 19.15
C ASP A 165 5.56 -23.27 17.94
N GLU A 166 6.45 -22.28 18.01
CA GLU A 166 7.53 -22.07 17.03
C GLU A 166 8.66 -23.09 17.22
N ARG A 167 8.37 -24.38 17.23
CA ARG A 167 9.39 -25.43 17.26
C ARG A 167 9.09 -26.54 16.30
N ARG A 168 9.44 -26.34 15.00
CA ARG A 168 9.89 -27.42 14.11
C ARG A 168 10.48 -26.85 12.82
N SER A 169 11.79 -26.63 12.83
CA SER A 169 12.66 -26.91 11.66
C SER A 169 14.11 -26.94 12.14
N ARG A 170 14.55 -28.12 12.50
CA ARG A 170 15.96 -28.51 12.38
C ARG A 170 16.04 -29.55 11.29
#